data_979555cafe19e0f0633f558ca25b7189
#
_entry.id   979555cafe19e0f0633f558ca25b7189
#
_cell.length_a   1.000
_cell.length_b   1.000
_cell.length_c   1.000
_cell.angle_alpha   90.00
_cell.angle_beta   90.00
_cell.angle_gamma   90.00
#
_symmetry.space_group_name_H-M   'P 1'
#
loop_
_entity.id
_entity.type
_entity.pdbx_description
1 polymer ?
#
loop_
_entity_poly.entity_id
_entity_poly.type
_entity_poly.pdbx_seq_one_letter_code
_entity_poly.pdbx_strand_id
1 'polypeptide(L)'
;MSGLRPVTIITGASAGIGAALARVFARNGHALALVARREDRLHALADEIAVAGGVRPLVIVADLQQRDAARLIGAALAAQGAEPQFMVNNAGFGLVGTAAALDRNEQLAMIDLNMRALTELSLAFVDSLARHRGGILNVGSVAGFLPGPGMAVYYATKAYVLSFSEALHSELKARGVRVSVLCPGPVPTEFAVRAGVKGRSLAPDFLSQSAEDVAEAGYRGLMQGRRTIIPGLLNKLLVLLIKLFPGRLVMAVVDRRQSRRRPA
;
A
#
# COMPACT_ATOMS: atom_id res chain seq x y z
N MET A 1 -2.61 20.43 24.07
CA MET A 1 -1.90 19.59 23.07
C MET A 1 -1.58 18.27 23.77
N SER A 2 -1.92 17.12 23.20
CA SER A 2 -1.54 15.82 23.78
C SER A 2 -0.01 15.79 23.83
N GLY A 3 0.57 15.46 25.00
CA GLY A 3 2.03 15.30 25.14
C GLY A 3 2.57 14.05 24.45
N LEU A 4 1.74 13.40 23.58
CA LEU A 4 2.09 12.17 22.89
C LEU A 4 2.97 12.46 21.66
N ARG A 5 3.98 11.62 21.47
CA ARG A 5 4.93 11.73 20.36
C ARG A 5 4.27 11.34 19.03
N PRO A 6 4.27 12.22 18.00
CA PRO A 6 3.74 11.87 16.69
C PRO A 6 4.59 10.81 15.99
N VAL A 7 3.95 9.78 15.42
CA VAL A 7 4.63 8.71 14.67
C VAL A 7 3.95 8.42 13.34
N THR A 8 4.70 7.91 12.39
CA THR A 8 4.20 7.37 11.12
C THR A 8 4.06 5.85 11.25
N ILE A 9 2.85 5.34 11.13
CA ILE A 9 2.60 3.90 11.06
C ILE A 9 2.81 3.43 9.63
N ILE A 10 3.60 2.37 9.42
CA ILE A 10 3.81 1.75 8.10
C ILE A 10 3.49 0.27 8.18
N THR A 11 2.45 -0.16 7.47
CA THR A 11 2.04 -1.57 7.41
C THR A 11 2.75 -2.31 6.28
N GLY A 12 2.99 -3.62 6.48
CA GLY A 12 3.75 -4.42 5.53
C GLY A 12 5.22 -3.97 5.41
N ALA A 13 5.77 -3.39 6.49
CA ALA A 13 7.11 -2.80 6.50
C ALA A 13 8.26 -3.81 6.39
N SER A 14 7.99 -5.11 6.49
CA SER A 14 9.02 -6.15 6.52
C SER A 14 9.69 -6.45 5.17
N ALA A 15 9.23 -5.85 4.05
CA ALA A 15 9.83 -6.02 2.72
C ALA A 15 9.32 -5.00 1.68
N GLY A 16 9.98 -4.96 0.52
CA GLY A 16 9.53 -4.28 -0.69
C GLY A 16 9.22 -2.79 -0.49
N ILE A 17 8.08 -2.34 -1.04
CA ILE A 17 7.67 -0.93 -0.98
C ILE A 17 7.51 -0.44 0.47
N GLY A 18 7.02 -1.29 1.38
CA GLY A 18 6.85 -0.92 2.79
C GLY A 18 8.17 -0.62 3.50
N ALA A 19 9.18 -1.45 3.28
CA ALA A 19 10.54 -1.21 3.81
C ALA A 19 11.17 0.05 3.19
N ALA A 20 11.02 0.25 1.87
CA ALA A 20 11.49 1.45 1.19
C ALA A 20 10.78 2.71 1.72
N LEU A 21 9.45 2.68 1.92
CA LEU A 21 8.71 3.79 2.54
C LEU A 21 9.23 4.08 3.95
N ALA A 22 9.53 3.04 4.76
CA ALA A 22 10.08 3.24 6.09
C ALA A 22 11.42 4.01 6.06
N ARG A 23 12.33 3.63 5.16
CA ARG A 23 13.59 4.36 4.97
C ARG A 23 13.37 5.80 4.53
N VAL A 24 12.44 6.03 3.59
CA VAL A 24 12.12 7.36 3.08
C VAL A 24 11.55 8.25 4.18
N PHE A 25 10.58 7.77 4.96
CA PHE A 25 10.02 8.55 6.06
C PHE A 25 11.08 8.81 7.15
N ALA A 26 11.88 7.80 7.52
CA ALA A 26 12.93 7.96 8.54
C ALA A 26 13.96 9.04 8.18
N ARG A 27 14.50 9.04 6.95
CA ARG A 27 15.48 10.04 6.51
C ARG A 27 14.90 11.46 6.35
N ASN A 28 13.57 11.57 6.31
CA ASN A 28 12.87 12.85 6.37
C ASN A 28 12.46 13.23 7.80
N GLY A 29 13.04 12.61 8.82
CA GLY A 29 12.90 13.00 10.23
C GLY A 29 11.64 12.48 10.92
N HIS A 30 10.88 11.55 10.31
CA HIS A 30 9.72 10.97 10.95
C HIS A 30 10.11 9.87 11.95
N ALA A 31 9.53 9.90 13.14
CA ALA A 31 9.52 8.73 14.03
C ALA A 31 8.53 7.70 13.46
N LEU A 32 8.89 6.41 13.52
CA LEU A 32 8.15 5.34 12.86
C LEU A 32 7.60 4.29 13.83
N ALA A 33 6.49 3.66 13.41
CA ALA A 33 6.01 2.38 13.92
C ALA A 33 5.88 1.42 12.74
N LEU A 34 6.69 0.37 12.73
CA LEU A 34 6.74 -0.65 11.69
C LEU A 34 5.81 -1.81 12.05
N VAL A 35 4.85 -2.12 11.16
CA VAL A 35 3.83 -3.13 11.43
C VAL A 35 3.90 -4.23 10.38
N ALA A 36 4.13 -5.48 10.80
CA ALA A 36 4.04 -6.69 9.98
C ALA A 36 4.03 -7.93 10.86
N ARG A 37 3.97 -9.13 10.23
CA ARG A 37 4.00 -10.43 10.93
C ARG A 37 5.42 -10.95 11.19
N ARG A 38 6.41 -10.53 10.38
CA ARG A 38 7.80 -11.03 10.45
C ARG A 38 8.62 -10.16 11.37
N GLU A 39 8.69 -10.56 12.61
CA GLU A 39 9.32 -9.80 13.70
C GLU A 39 10.81 -9.56 13.46
N ASP A 40 11.54 -10.61 13.06
CA ASP A 40 12.96 -10.59 12.75
C ASP A 40 13.31 -9.49 11.72
N ARG A 41 12.51 -9.41 10.66
CA ARG A 41 12.73 -8.42 9.60
C ARG A 41 12.36 -7.00 10.01
N LEU A 42 11.38 -6.84 10.90
CA LEU A 42 11.04 -5.53 11.45
C LEU A 42 12.15 -5.01 12.34
N HIS A 43 12.73 -5.87 13.19
CA HIS A 43 13.86 -5.51 14.02
C HIS A 43 15.10 -5.17 13.19
N ALA A 44 15.43 -5.98 12.19
CA ALA A 44 16.54 -5.70 11.28
C ALA A 44 16.40 -4.32 10.58
N LEU A 45 15.19 -3.99 10.10
CA LEU A 45 14.93 -2.68 9.49
C LEU A 45 14.98 -1.54 10.51
N ALA A 46 14.50 -1.78 11.73
CA ALA A 46 14.57 -0.78 12.80
C ALA A 46 16.02 -0.47 13.19
N ASP A 47 16.87 -1.49 13.29
CA ASP A 47 18.30 -1.34 13.56
C ASP A 47 19.05 -0.67 12.40
N GLU A 48 18.75 -1.04 11.15
CA GLU A 48 19.27 -0.37 9.95
C GLU A 48 18.99 1.14 9.98
N ILE A 49 17.72 1.52 10.26
CA ILE A 49 17.31 2.92 10.33
C ILE A 49 18.05 3.66 11.46
N ALA A 50 18.23 3.03 12.62
CA ALA A 50 18.96 3.61 13.74
C ALA A 50 20.44 3.83 13.40
N VAL A 51 21.09 2.85 12.77
CA VAL A 51 22.49 2.95 12.30
C VAL A 51 22.66 4.06 11.27
N ALA A 52 21.64 4.28 10.41
CA ALA A 52 21.63 5.39 9.45
C ALA A 52 21.34 6.78 10.08
N GLY A 53 21.29 6.89 11.42
CA GLY A 53 21.08 8.13 12.15
C GLY A 53 19.62 8.53 12.36
N GLY A 54 18.66 7.69 11.98
CA GLY A 54 17.25 7.90 12.29
C GLY A 54 16.87 7.47 13.71
N VAL A 55 15.70 7.92 14.17
CA VAL A 55 15.14 7.41 15.43
C VAL A 55 14.77 5.94 15.24
N ARG A 56 15.25 5.05 16.12
CA ARG A 56 14.91 3.62 16.06
C ARG A 56 13.38 3.44 16.06
N PRO A 57 12.79 2.83 15.03
CA PRO A 57 11.35 2.62 14.93
C PRO A 57 10.78 1.74 16.05
N LEU A 58 9.53 1.99 16.43
CA LEU A 58 8.75 1.03 17.20
C LEU A 58 8.42 -0.17 16.30
N VAL A 59 8.60 -1.37 16.83
CA VAL A 59 8.24 -2.63 16.15
C VAL A 59 6.93 -3.13 16.75
N ILE A 60 5.92 -3.35 15.89
CA ILE A 60 4.62 -3.88 16.28
C ILE A 60 4.32 -5.12 15.43
N VAL A 61 4.42 -6.29 16.05
CA VAL A 61 4.08 -7.55 15.38
C VAL A 61 2.57 -7.71 15.38
N ALA A 62 1.96 -7.67 14.20
CA ALA A 62 0.51 -7.82 14.07
C ALA A 62 0.12 -8.50 12.74
N ASP A 63 -0.90 -9.36 12.81
CA ASP A 63 -1.60 -9.84 11.63
C ASP A 63 -2.84 -8.97 11.37
N LEU A 64 -2.77 -8.19 10.31
CA LEU A 64 -3.83 -7.26 9.94
C LEU A 64 -5.11 -7.95 9.42
N GLN A 65 -5.10 -9.26 9.22
CA GLN A 65 -6.30 -10.04 8.93
C GLN A 65 -7.16 -10.26 10.18
N GLN A 66 -6.58 -10.09 11.38
CA GLN A 66 -7.34 -10.13 12.63
C GLN A 66 -8.19 -8.87 12.78
N ARG A 67 -9.41 -9.04 13.32
CA ARG A 67 -10.40 -7.94 13.44
C ARG A 67 -10.03 -6.88 14.48
N ASP A 68 -9.14 -7.21 15.40
CA ASP A 68 -8.70 -6.30 16.47
C ASP A 68 -7.35 -5.63 16.19
N ALA A 69 -6.81 -5.78 14.98
CA ALA A 69 -5.47 -5.30 14.61
C ALA A 69 -5.31 -3.78 14.84
N ALA A 70 -6.30 -2.97 14.49
CA ALA A 70 -6.24 -1.52 14.70
C ALA A 70 -6.20 -1.18 16.20
N ARG A 71 -6.97 -1.88 17.02
CA ARG A 71 -6.98 -1.72 18.49
C ARG A 71 -5.63 -2.10 19.10
N LEU A 72 -5.05 -3.23 18.66
CA LEU A 72 -3.73 -3.67 19.12
C LEU A 72 -2.63 -2.66 18.77
N ILE A 73 -2.63 -2.14 17.55
CA ILE A 73 -1.68 -1.11 17.11
C ILE A 73 -1.84 0.16 17.95
N GLY A 74 -3.08 0.63 18.14
CA GLY A 74 -3.37 1.82 18.95
C GLY A 74 -2.90 1.65 20.40
N ALA A 75 -3.16 0.50 21.02
CA ALA A 75 -2.71 0.18 22.38
C ALA A 75 -1.18 0.13 22.49
N ALA A 76 -0.50 -0.50 21.51
CA ALA A 76 0.96 -0.55 21.49
C ALA A 76 1.60 0.84 21.37
N LEU A 77 1.02 1.74 20.57
CA LEU A 77 1.48 3.12 20.47
C LEU A 77 1.24 3.89 21.76
N ALA A 78 0.05 3.78 22.35
CA ALA A 78 -0.28 4.47 23.59
C ALA A 78 0.65 4.06 24.74
N ALA A 79 0.98 2.77 24.85
CA ALA A 79 1.94 2.26 25.84
C ALA A 79 3.35 2.87 25.69
N GLN A 80 3.69 3.40 24.50
CA GLN A 80 4.96 4.07 24.20
C GLN A 80 4.85 5.60 24.20
N GLY A 81 3.73 6.15 24.71
CA GLY A 81 3.49 7.59 24.68
C GLY A 81 3.47 8.18 23.28
N ALA A 82 3.01 7.41 22.29
CA ALA A 82 2.99 7.79 20.88
C ALA A 82 1.56 7.78 20.31
N GLU A 83 1.34 8.62 19.29
CA GLU A 83 0.09 8.63 18.53
C GLU A 83 0.32 8.87 17.03
N PRO A 84 -0.58 8.38 16.16
CA PRO A 84 -0.39 8.46 14.72
C PRO A 84 -0.44 9.90 14.18
N GLN A 85 0.60 10.29 13.42
CA GLN A 85 0.61 11.48 12.57
C GLN A 85 0.37 11.09 11.09
N PHE A 86 0.97 10.00 10.64
CA PHE A 86 0.71 9.46 9.30
C PHE A 86 0.36 7.98 9.40
N MET A 87 -0.58 7.57 8.52
CA MET A 87 -0.93 6.17 8.31
C MET A 87 -0.56 5.74 6.89
N VAL A 88 0.36 4.79 6.76
CA VAL A 88 0.79 4.21 5.49
C VAL A 88 0.25 2.79 5.38
N ASN A 89 -0.86 2.64 4.68
CA ASN A 89 -1.49 1.35 4.39
C ASN A 89 -0.83 0.73 3.16
N ASN A 90 0.26 -0.02 3.39
CA ASN A 90 1.01 -0.69 2.33
C ASN A 90 0.82 -2.21 2.33
N ALA A 91 0.47 -2.82 3.46
CA ALA A 91 0.25 -4.27 3.53
C ALA A 91 -0.78 -4.74 2.50
N GLY A 92 -0.44 -5.79 1.78
CA GLY A 92 -1.31 -6.38 0.77
C GLY A 92 -0.63 -7.47 -0.03
N PHE A 93 -1.41 -8.34 -0.65
CA PHE A 93 -0.90 -9.36 -1.56
C PHE A 93 -1.85 -9.57 -2.75
N GLY A 94 -1.39 -10.33 -3.74
CA GLY A 94 -2.16 -10.73 -4.91
C GLY A 94 -2.09 -12.24 -5.10
N LEU A 95 -2.96 -12.77 -5.96
CA LEU A 95 -2.97 -14.16 -6.41
C LEU A 95 -3.12 -14.18 -7.92
N VAL A 96 -2.32 -15.00 -8.59
CA VAL A 96 -2.35 -15.22 -10.04
C VAL A 96 -3.05 -16.55 -10.32
N GLY A 97 -4.13 -16.49 -11.10
CA GLY A 97 -4.95 -17.63 -11.48
C GLY A 97 -6.39 -17.19 -11.76
N THR A 98 -7.20 -18.04 -12.38
CA THR A 98 -8.63 -17.75 -12.54
C THR A 98 -9.33 -17.83 -11.19
N ALA A 99 -10.29 -16.94 -10.94
CA ALA A 99 -10.98 -16.88 -9.65
C ALA A 99 -11.66 -18.21 -9.27
N ALA A 100 -12.15 -18.96 -10.25
CA ALA A 100 -12.77 -20.27 -10.03
C ALA A 100 -11.76 -21.38 -9.65
N ALA A 101 -10.50 -21.24 -10.05
CA ALA A 101 -9.45 -22.25 -9.77
C ALA A 101 -8.60 -21.95 -8.54
N LEU A 102 -8.58 -20.69 -8.10
CA LEU A 102 -7.84 -20.29 -6.89
C LEU A 102 -8.59 -20.70 -5.62
N ASP A 103 -7.83 -20.98 -4.57
CA ASP A 103 -8.40 -21.24 -3.24
C ASP A 103 -9.29 -20.08 -2.79
N ARG A 104 -10.52 -20.39 -2.39
CA ARG A 104 -11.51 -19.39 -1.98
C ARG A 104 -11.09 -18.65 -0.71
N ASN A 105 -10.48 -19.34 0.25
CA ASN A 105 -10.11 -18.73 1.53
C ASN A 105 -8.94 -17.75 1.33
N GLU A 106 -7.97 -18.07 0.47
CA GLU A 106 -6.89 -17.17 0.10
C GLU A 106 -7.42 -15.91 -0.61
N GLN A 107 -8.46 -16.03 -1.44
CA GLN A 107 -9.09 -14.88 -2.08
C GLN A 107 -9.85 -14.00 -1.07
N LEU A 108 -10.54 -14.59 -0.11
CA LEU A 108 -11.21 -13.86 0.97
C LEU A 108 -10.19 -13.20 1.90
N ALA A 109 -9.11 -13.89 2.25
CA ALA A 109 -7.99 -13.34 3.00
C ALA A 109 -7.33 -12.12 2.31
N MET A 110 -7.30 -12.12 0.96
CA MET A 110 -6.84 -10.98 0.18
C MET A 110 -7.80 -9.78 0.32
N ILE A 111 -9.10 -10.01 0.30
CA ILE A 111 -10.12 -8.96 0.55
C ILE A 111 -9.97 -8.39 1.96
N ASP A 112 -9.82 -9.27 2.96
CA ASP A 112 -9.64 -8.86 4.35
C ASP A 112 -8.41 -7.98 4.52
N LEU A 113 -7.28 -8.33 3.94
CA LEU A 113 -6.06 -7.54 4.09
C LEU A 113 -6.10 -6.26 3.24
N ASN A 114 -6.39 -6.40 1.93
CA ASN A 114 -6.26 -5.30 0.98
C ASN A 114 -7.40 -4.26 1.09
N MET A 115 -8.56 -4.63 1.65
CA MET A 115 -9.74 -3.75 1.74
C MET A 115 -10.14 -3.50 3.20
N ARG A 116 -10.59 -4.53 3.93
CA ARG A 116 -11.13 -4.35 5.30
C ARG A 116 -10.08 -3.74 6.24
N ALA A 117 -8.90 -4.34 6.35
CA ALA A 117 -7.84 -3.84 7.24
C ALA A 117 -7.38 -2.43 6.86
N LEU A 118 -7.22 -2.16 5.56
CA LEU A 118 -6.87 -0.82 5.06
C LEU A 118 -7.94 0.21 5.44
N THR A 119 -9.22 -0.13 5.27
CA THR A 119 -10.33 0.76 5.62
C THR A 119 -10.37 1.02 7.12
N GLU A 120 -10.30 -0.04 7.92
CA GLU A 120 -10.29 0.04 9.39
C GLU A 120 -9.15 0.94 9.90
N LEU A 121 -7.91 0.70 9.44
CA LEU A 121 -6.74 1.49 9.84
C LEU A 121 -6.84 2.96 9.35
N SER A 122 -7.39 3.19 8.16
CA SER A 122 -7.61 4.55 7.66
C SER A 122 -8.57 5.34 8.53
N LEU A 123 -9.60 4.70 9.07
CA LEU A 123 -10.64 5.35 9.86
C LEU A 123 -10.31 5.42 11.35
N ALA A 124 -9.65 4.41 11.90
CA ALA A 124 -9.37 4.30 13.34
C ALA A 124 -8.56 5.47 13.91
N PHE A 125 -7.72 6.10 13.10
CA PHE A 125 -6.78 7.11 13.58
C PHE A 125 -7.05 8.53 13.06
N VAL A 126 -8.20 8.77 12.40
CA VAL A 126 -8.52 10.06 11.77
C VAL A 126 -8.39 11.25 12.73
N ASP A 127 -8.81 11.09 13.99
CA ASP A 127 -8.75 12.17 14.98
C ASP A 127 -7.30 12.55 15.33
N SER A 128 -6.43 11.56 15.49
CA SER A 128 -5.01 11.79 15.73
C SER A 128 -4.33 12.42 14.50
N LEU A 129 -4.62 11.89 13.30
CA LEU A 129 -4.10 12.44 12.05
C LEU A 129 -4.50 13.91 11.87
N ALA A 130 -5.74 14.27 12.24
CA ALA A 130 -6.24 15.64 12.17
C ALA A 130 -5.52 16.57 13.16
N ARG A 131 -5.34 16.12 14.43
CA ARG A 131 -4.59 16.89 15.44
C ARG A 131 -3.19 17.27 14.97
N HIS A 132 -2.52 16.36 14.28
CA HIS A 132 -1.15 16.57 13.78
C HIS A 132 -1.08 17.12 12.36
N ARG A 133 -2.21 17.48 11.73
CA ARG A 133 -2.26 17.86 10.30
C ARG A 133 -1.49 16.88 9.41
N GLY A 134 -1.62 15.60 9.73
CA GLY A 134 -0.92 14.50 9.10
C GLY A 134 -1.58 14.01 7.83
N GLY A 135 -1.59 12.68 7.63
CA GLY A 135 -2.22 12.13 6.43
C GLY A 135 -2.22 10.62 6.32
N ILE A 136 -2.85 10.14 5.25
CA ILE A 136 -2.98 8.73 4.90
C ILE A 136 -2.37 8.50 3.52
N LEU A 137 -1.48 7.53 3.40
CA LEU A 137 -0.97 7.01 2.14
C LEU A 137 -1.48 5.58 1.95
N ASN A 138 -2.42 5.39 1.04
CA ASN A 138 -2.91 4.06 0.67
C ASN A 138 -2.16 3.54 -0.55
N VAL A 139 -1.55 2.35 -0.46
CA VAL A 139 -0.84 1.74 -1.59
C VAL A 139 -1.83 0.95 -2.45
N GLY A 140 -2.27 1.61 -3.51
CA GLY A 140 -3.06 1.04 -4.59
C GLY A 140 -2.20 0.26 -5.60
N SER A 141 -2.51 0.42 -6.87
CA SER A 141 -1.76 -0.10 -8.03
C SER A 141 -2.34 0.48 -9.31
N VAL A 142 -1.59 0.48 -10.41
CA VAL A 142 -2.14 0.71 -11.76
C VAL A 142 -3.21 -0.32 -12.10
N ALA A 143 -3.21 -1.49 -11.46
CA ALA A 143 -4.26 -2.50 -11.56
C ALA A 143 -5.64 -2.01 -11.12
N GLY A 144 -5.72 -0.96 -10.29
CA GLY A 144 -6.99 -0.37 -9.86
C GLY A 144 -7.76 0.38 -10.95
N PHE A 145 -7.14 0.64 -12.12
CA PHE A 145 -7.76 1.41 -13.20
C PHE A 145 -8.46 0.55 -14.26
N LEU A 146 -8.37 -0.78 -14.16
CA LEU A 146 -8.96 -1.70 -15.14
C LEU A 146 -9.28 -3.06 -14.52
N PRO A 147 -10.22 -3.84 -15.09
CA PRO A 147 -10.41 -5.23 -14.70
C PRO A 147 -9.22 -6.10 -15.10
N GLY A 148 -8.91 -7.15 -14.32
CA GLY A 148 -7.77 -8.04 -14.55
C GLY A 148 -8.14 -9.52 -14.56
N PRO A 149 -8.55 -10.10 -15.71
CA PRO A 149 -8.73 -11.55 -15.83
C PRO A 149 -7.45 -12.29 -15.39
N GLY A 150 -7.61 -13.40 -14.64
CA GLY A 150 -6.47 -14.12 -14.05
C GLY A 150 -5.90 -13.52 -12.77
N MET A 151 -6.43 -12.37 -12.31
CA MET A 151 -6.17 -11.74 -11.01
C MET A 151 -7.42 -10.96 -10.55
N ALA A 152 -8.61 -11.46 -10.82
CA ALA A 152 -9.86 -10.71 -10.70
C ALA A 152 -10.05 -10.05 -9.33
N VAL A 153 -9.88 -10.81 -8.25
CA VAL A 153 -10.04 -10.30 -6.88
C VAL A 153 -8.98 -9.24 -6.56
N TYR A 154 -7.72 -9.46 -6.95
CA TYR A 154 -6.66 -8.46 -6.72
C TYR A 154 -6.98 -7.12 -7.38
N TYR A 155 -7.32 -7.13 -8.68
CA TYR A 155 -7.68 -5.91 -9.41
C TYR A 155 -8.89 -5.21 -8.79
N ALA A 156 -9.91 -5.97 -8.40
CA ALA A 156 -11.07 -5.44 -7.69
C ALA A 156 -10.70 -4.79 -6.35
N THR A 157 -9.81 -5.43 -5.56
CA THR A 157 -9.34 -4.81 -4.30
C THR A 157 -8.58 -3.51 -4.56
N LYS A 158 -7.78 -3.43 -5.63
CA LYS A 158 -7.02 -2.21 -5.95
C LYS A 158 -7.92 -1.10 -6.54
N ALA A 159 -8.98 -1.46 -7.25
CA ALA A 159 -10.03 -0.52 -7.67
C ALA A 159 -10.79 0.06 -6.45
N TYR A 160 -11.11 -0.79 -5.47
CA TYR A 160 -11.67 -0.33 -4.20
C TYR A 160 -10.74 0.68 -3.50
N VAL A 161 -9.46 0.34 -3.34
CA VAL A 161 -8.48 1.23 -2.69
C VAL A 161 -8.39 2.58 -3.40
N LEU A 162 -8.39 2.59 -4.74
CA LEU A 162 -8.36 3.82 -5.53
C LEU A 162 -9.60 4.67 -5.24
N SER A 163 -10.80 4.12 -5.42
CA SER A 163 -12.08 4.81 -5.23
C SER A 163 -12.26 5.31 -3.79
N PHE A 164 -11.99 4.45 -2.81
CA PHE A 164 -12.07 4.79 -1.39
C PHE A 164 -11.13 5.95 -1.03
N SER A 165 -9.88 5.90 -1.48
CA SER A 165 -8.89 6.93 -1.17
C SER A 165 -9.23 8.28 -1.81
N GLU A 166 -9.76 8.28 -3.05
CA GLU A 166 -10.18 9.49 -3.74
C GLU A 166 -11.37 10.17 -3.06
N ALA A 167 -12.34 9.38 -2.58
CA ALA A 167 -13.47 9.88 -1.78
C ALA A 167 -12.98 10.43 -0.44
N LEU A 168 -12.18 9.66 0.29
CA LEU A 168 -11.66 10.03 1.61
C LEU A 168 -10.77 11.30 1.55
N HIS A 169 -10.03 11.50 0.44
CA HIS A 169 -9.29 12.73 0.19
C HIS A 169 -10.19 13.96 0.27
N SER A 170 -11.36 13.91 -0.33
CA SER A 170 -12.32 15.02 -0.34
C SER A 170 -12.99 15.21 1.02
N GLU A 171 -13.37 14.12 1.67
CA GLU A 171 -14.05 14.12 2.96
C GLU A 171 -13.19 14.66 4.11
N LEU A 172 -11.89 14.28 4.13
CA LEU A 172 -10.99 14.66 5.23
C LEU A 172 -10.25 15.98 4.98
N LYS A 173 -10.40 16.60 3.81
CA LYS A 173 -9.74 17.87 3.47
C LYS A 173 -10.07 18.98 4.48
N ALA A 174 -11.34 19.13 4.86
CA ALA A 174 -11.77 20.13 5.84
C ALA A 174 -11.20 19.87 7.24
N ARG A 175 -10.82 18.63 7.55
CA ARG A 175 -10.17 18.25 8.80
C ARG A 175 -8.64 18.42 8.78
N GLY A 176 -8.07 18.91 7.68
CA GLY A 176 -6.64 19.09 7.51
C GLY A 176 -5.84 17.80 7.33
N VAL A 177 -6.49 16.67 7.05
CA VAL A 177 -5.85 15.37 6.80
C VAL A 177 -5.62 15.18 5.31
N ARG A 178 -4.36 14.98 4.93
CA ARG A 178 -3.99 14.66 3.54
C ARG A 178 -4.26 13.18 3.27
N VAL A 179 -4.97 12.86 2.21
CA VAL A 179 -5.15 11.47 1.79
C VAL A 179 -4.62 11.31 0.38
N SER A 180 -3.73 10.36 0.17
CA SER A 180 -3.14 10.05 -1.14
C SER A 180 -3.25 8.57 -1.44
N VAL A 181 -3.51 8.22 -2.70
CA VAL A 181 -3.37 6.86 -3.19
C VAL A 181 -2.14 6.76 -4.08
N LEU A 182 -1.22 5.88 -3.71
CA LEU A 182 -0.03 5.55 -4.48
C LEU A 182 -0.35 4.37 -5.40
N CYS A 183 -0.28 4.58 -6.71
CA CYS A 183 -0.61 3.57 -7.72
C CYS A 183 0.65 3.17 -8.50
N PRO A 184 1.53 2.33 -7.94
CA PRO A 184 2.71 1.87 -8.65
C PRO A 184 2.35 0.95 -9.81
N GLY A 185 3.23 0.92 -10.81
CA GLY A 185 3.34 -0.16 -11.79
C GLY A 185 3.97 -1.41 -11.15
N PRO A 186 4.52 -2.32 -11.96
CA PRO A 186 5.26 -3.47 -11.46
C PRO A 186 6.51 -3.03 -10.69
N VAL A 187 6.72 -3.65 -9.53
CA VAL A 187 7.89 -3.44 -8.68
C VAL A 187 8.48 -4.81 -8.35
N PRO A 188 9.76 -5.08 -8.61
CA PRO A 188 10.39 -6.36 -8.31
C PRO A 188 10.54 -6.51 -6.79
N THR A 189 9.60 -7.20 -6.17
CA THR A 189 9.53 -7.45 -4.73
C THR A 189 9.07 -8.87 -4.47
N GLU A 190 9.07 -9.30 -3.21
CA GLU A 190 8.50 -10.59 -2.79
C GLU A 190 7.01 -10.76 -3.15
N PHE A 191 6.33 -9.68 -3.57
CA PHE A 191 4.94 -9.72 -4.01
C PHE A 191 4.71 -10.73 -5.15
N ALA A 192 5.61 -10.77 -6.13
CA ALA A 192 5.50 -11.69 -7.27
C ALA A 192 5.56 -13.15 -6.81
N VAL A 193 6.47 -13.47 -5.88
CA VAL A 193 6.62 -14.81 -5.30
C VAL A 193 5.36 -15.19 -4.52
N ARG A 194 4.86 -14.30 -3.66
CA ARG A 194 3.62 -14.53 -2.89
C ARG A 194 2.38 -14.66 -3.77
N ALA A 195 2.35 -13.97 -4.90
CA ALA A 195 1.25 -14.06 -5.87
C ALA A 195 1.26 -15.35 -6.68
N GLY A 196 2.28 -16.20 -6.55
CA GLY A 196 2.41 -17.44 -7.31
C GLY A 196 2.91 -17.23 -8.75
N VAL A 197 3.61 -16.12 -9.01
CA VAL A 197 4.21 -15.86 -10.32
C VAL A 197 5.38 -16.80 -10.51
N LYS A 198 5.24 -17.76 -11.42
CA LYS A 198 6.32 -18.65 -11.85
C LYS A 198 7.04 -18.04 -13.07
N GLY A 199 8.32 -17.69 -12.93
CA GLY A 199 9.14 -17.23 -14.05
C GLY A 199 9.12 -15.71 -14.28
N ARG A 200 8.94 -15.27 -15.53
CA ARG A 200 9.04 -13.86 -15.95
C ARG A 200 8.05 -12.94 -15.26
N SER A 201 8.47 -11.68 -15.03
CA SER A 201 7.66 -10.57 -14.51
C SER A 201 6.25 -10.50 -15.11
N LEU A 202 5.27 -10.12 -14.29
CA LEU A 202 3.86 -9.90 -14.71
C LEU A 202 3.71 -8.78 -15.77
N ALA A 203 4.74 -7.96 -15.97
CA ALA A 203 4.73 -6.88 -16.94
C ALA A 203 6.11 -6.72 -17.60
N PRO A 204 6.19 -5.98 -18.72
CA PRO A 204 7.46 -5.65 -19.34
C PRO A 204 8.39 -4.89 -18.39
N ASP A 205 9.68 -5.15 -18.46
CA ASP A 205 10.69 -4.56 -17.55
C ASP A 205 10.74 -3.03 -17.63
N PHE A 206 10.45 -2.45 -18.80
CA PHE A 206 10.41 -0.99 -18.99
C PHE A 206 9.28 -0.27 -18.21
N LEU A 207 8.30 -1.01 -17.69
CA LEU A 207 7.27 -0.49 -16.79
C LEU A 207 7.64 -0.67 -15.32
N SER A 208 8.67 -1.46 -15.03
CA SER A 208 9.12 -1.73 -13.67
C SER A 208 9.85 -0.53 -13.07
N GLN A 209 9.69 -0.36 -11.79
CA GLN A 209 10.35 0.68 -11.00
C GLN A 209 10.97 0.08 -9.76
N SER A 210 12.01 0.71 -9.22
CA SER A 210 12.55 0.32 -7.91
C SER A 210 11.55 0.59 -6.79
N ALA A 211 11.63 -0.15 -5.70
CA ALA A 211 10.80 0.11 -4.51
C ALA A 211 11.12 1.50 -3.93
N GLU A 212 12.37 1.93 -4.04
CA GLU A 212 12.89 3.21 -3.59
C GLU A 212 12.27 4.37 -4.37
N ASP A 213 12.25 4.32 -5.71
CA ASP A 213 11.64 5.37 -6.56
C ASP A 213 10.15 5.49 -6.30
N VAL A 214 9.47 4.36 -6.11
CA VAL A 214 8.04 4.31 -5.78
C VAL A 214 7.79 4.92 -4.41
N ALA A 215 8.61 4.61 -3.41
CA ALA A 215 8.52 5.15 -2.06
C ALA A 215 8.76 6.66 -2.03
N GLU A 216 9.78 7.14 -2.75
CA GLU A 216 10.06 8.57 -2.90
C GLU A 216 8.91 9.33 -3.54
N ALA A 217 8.36 8.78 -4.63
CA ALA A 217 7.20 9.39 -5.28
C ALA A 217 5.98 9.43 -4.35
N GLY A 218 5.75 8.35 -3.59
CA GLY A 218 4.69 8.24 -2.60
C GLY A 218 4.81 9.28 -1.50
N TYR A 219 5.99 9.36 -0.88
CA TYR A 219 6.27 10.33 0.17
C TYR A 219 6.06 11.77 -0.33
N ARG A 220 6.75 12.15 -1.41
CA ARG A 220 6.63 13.51 -1.98
C ARG A 220 5.19 13.85 -2.36
N GLY A 221 4.47 12.91 -2.97
CA GLY A 221 3.08 13.13 -3.35
C GLY A 221 2.16 13.34 -2.15
N LEU A 222 2.33 12.56 -1.08
CA LEU A 222 1.60 12.73 0.18
C LEU A 222 1.89 14.10 0.82
N MET A 223 3.17 14.48 0.92
CA MET A 223 3.55 15.78 1.50
C MET A 223 2.98 16.95 0.69
N GLN A 224 2.87 16.82 -0.62
CA GLN A 224 2.24 17.81 -1.51
C GLN A 224 0.70 17.75 -1.53
N GLY A 225 0.07 16.83 -0.80
CA GLY A 225 -1.38 16.65 -0.79
C GLY A 225 -1.97 16.18 -2.12
N ARG A 226 -1.19 15.46 -2.94
CA ARG A 226 -1.69 14.92 -4.22
C ARG A 226 -2.70 13.81 -3.96
N ARG A 227 -3.86 13.84 -4.61
CA ARG A 227 -4.90 12.81 -4.49
C ARG A 227 -4.39 11.46 -4.99
N THR A 228 -3.93 11.41 -6.23
CA THR A 228 -3.47 10.19 -6.90
C THR A 228 -2.02 10.34 -7.35
N ILE A 229 -1.17 9.39 -6.97
CA ILE A 229 0.26 9.37 -7.26
C ILE A 229 0.55 8.15 -8.13
N ILE A 230 0.94 8.38 -9.39
CA ILE A 230 1.34 7.31 -10.31
C ILE A 230 2.82 7.52 -10.63
N PRO A 231 3.73 6.70 -10.05
CA PRO A 231 5.14 6.79 -10.36
C PRO A 231 5.44 6.39 -11.82
N GLY A 232 6.41 7.06 -12.45
CA GLY A 232 6.87 6.79 -13.81
C GLY A 232 5.97 7.35 -14.92
N LEU A 233 6.61 7.93 -15.94
CA LEU A 233 5.90 8.54 -17.08
C LEU A 233 5.13 7.50 -17.89
N LEU A 234 5.71 6.33 -18.11
CA LEU A 234 5.06 5.26 -18.88
C LEU A 234 3.82 4.71 -18.17
N ASN A 235 3.86 4.58 -16.84
CA ASN A 235 2.70 4.17 -16.07
C ASN A 235 1.59 5.25 -16.09
N LYS A 236 1.96 6.53 -16.05
CA LYS A 236 1.00 7.64 -16.22
C LYS A 236 0.34 7.61 -17.59
N LEU A 237 1.14 7.42 -18.66
CA LEU A 237 0.63 7.32 -20.02
C LEU A 237 -0.29 6.11 -20.17
N LEU A 238 0.08 4.96 -19.61
CA LEU A 238 -0.76 3.76 -19.61
C LEU A 238 -2.11 4.03 -18.95
N VAL A 239 -2.12 4.63 -17.77
CA VAL A 239 -3.37 4.96 -17.06
C VAL A 239 -4.19 5.99 -17.83
N LEU A 240 -3.56 6.98 -18.45
CA LEU A 240 -4.24 7.96 -19.31
C LEU A 240 -4.94 7.27 -20.50
N LEU A 241 -4.23 6.37 -21.18
CA LEU A 241 -4.80 5.59 -22.28
C LEU A 241 -5.99 4.73 -21.81
N ILE A 242 -5.85 4.04 -20.66
CA ILE A 242 -6.93 3.24 -20.07
C ILE A 242 -8.19 4.10 -19.83
N LYS A 243 -8.03 5.34 -19.36
CA LYS A 243 -9.15 6.26 -19.10
C LYS A 243 -9.79 6.83 -20.37
N LEU A 244 -9.04 6.97 -21.45
CA LEU A 244 -9.51 7.56 -22.71
C LEU A 244 -10.20 6.53 -23.62
N PHE A 245 -9.80 5.27 -23.56
CA PHE A 245 -10.36 4.24 -24.43
C PHE A 245 -11.61 3.56 -23.84
N PRO A 246 -12.60 3.21 -24.67
CA PRO A 246 -13.77 2.46 -24.22
C PRO A 246 -13.38 1.15 -23.53
N GLY A 247 -13.98 0.87 -22.39
CA GLY A 247 -13.64 -0.30 -21.57
C GLY A 247 -13.67 -1.64 -22.30
N ARG A 248 -14.54 -1.78 -23.34
CA ARG A 248 -14.60 -2.99 -24.19
C ARG A 248 -13.30 -3.22 -24.96
N LEU A 249 -12.67 -2.16 -25.47
CA LEU A 249 -11.40 -2.26 -26.20
C LEU A 249 -10.26 -2.57 -25.23
N VAL A 250 -10.22 -1.92 -24.07
CA VAL A 250 -9.25 -2.21 -23.03
C VAL A 250 -9.34 -3.68 -22.61
N MET A 251 -10.57 -4.19 -22.38
CA MET A 251 -10.78 -5.59 -22.01
C MET A 251 -10.32 -6.57 -23.09
N ALA A 252 -10.62 -6.31 -24.36
CA ALA A 252 -10.18 -7.18 -25.46
C ALA A 252 -8.65 -7.31 -25.52
N VAL A 253 -7.91 -6.22 -25.27
CA VAL A 253 -6.44 -6.22 -25.22
C VAL A 253 -5.93 -7.00 -23.99
N VAL A 254 -6.54 -6.77 -22.82
CA VAL A 254 -6.16 -7.45 -21.57
C VAL A 254 -6.42 -8.94 -21.65
N ASP A 255 -7.60 -9.36 -22.13
CA ASP A 255 -7.96 -10.78 -22.31
C ASP A 255 -6.99 -11.50 -23.26
N ARG A 256 -6.69 -10.89 -24.41
CA ARG A 256 -5.78 -11.46 -25.41
C ARG A 256 -4.36 -11.63 -24.86
N ARG A 257 -3.94 -10.73 -23.96
CA ARG A 257 -2.61 -10.79 -23.33
C ARG A 257 -2.57 -11.82 -22.21
N GLN A 258 -3.65 -11.98 -21.47
CA GLN A 258 -3.71 -12.90 -20.33
C GLN A 258 -4.07 -14.34 -20.73
N SER A 259 -4.86 -14.54 -21.79
CA SER A 259 -5.13 -15.88 -22.32
C SER A 259 -3.87 -16.61 -22.79
N ARG A 260 -2.87 -15.86 -23.28
CA ARG A 260 -1.53 -16.41 -23.64
C ARG A 260 -0.69 -16.83 -22.43
N ARG A 261 -1.11 -16.54 -21.20
CA ARG A 261 -0.40 -16.81 -19.93
C ARG A 261 -1.10 -17.83 -19.06
N ARG A 262 -2.32 -18.27 -19.42
CA ARG A 262 -3.02 -19.33 -18.69
C ARG A 262 -2.29 -20.65 -18.96
N PRO A 263 -1.82 -21.37 -17.93
CA PRO A 263 -1.48 -22.78 -18.10
C PRO A 263 -2.77 -23.51 -18.51
N ALA A 264 -2.63 -24.44 -19.47
CA ALA A 264 -3.70 -25.35 -19.88
C ALA A 264 -4.20 -26.16 -18.69
#